data_81530623f39901495c4b409d8f1eced0
#
_entry.id   81530623f39901495c4b409d8f1eced0
#
_cell.length_a   1.000
_cell.length_b   1.000
_cell.length_c   1.000
_cell.angle_alpha   90.00
_cell.angle_beta   90.00
_cell.angle_gamma   90.00
#
_symmetry.space_group_name_H-M   'P 1'
#
loop_
_entity.id
_entity.type
_entity.pdbx_description
1 polymer ?
#
loop_
_entity_poly.entity_id
_entity_poly.type
_entity_poly.pdbx_seq_one_letter_code
_entity_poly.pdbx_strand_id
1 'polypeptide(L)'
;MSDSGPGRAGEDHQGPGTTRDVMGDAMDGGSGVVDAGDDDLQAAGAASFDAGRFREVLGHFATGVTIVTALEGGEPVGFTCQAFTSLSLDPPMVALAPGKSSTSWPRIAAAGAFCVNILAEDQEALSRDFAVSGGDKFTGVGWRPATNGA
;
A
#
# COMPACT_ATOMS: atom_id res chain seq x y z
N MET A 1 25.10 41.60 52.08
CA MET A 1 24.06 40.62 52.40
C MET A 1 23.57 40.10 51.07
N SER A 2 24.08 38.92 50.74
CA SER A 2 23.88 38.19 49.50
C SER A 2 22.56 37.43 49.59
N ASP A 3 21.76 37.46 48.57
CA ASP A 3 20.75 36.43 48.36
C ASP A 3 20.70 36.04 46.90
N SER A 4 21.11 34.82 46.69
CA SER A 4 21.17 34.14 45.38
C SER A 4 19.93 33.24 45.26
N GLY A 5 18.96 33.66 44.45
CA GLY A 5 17.82 32.82 44.11
C GLY A 5 18.17 31.87 42.92
N PRO A 6 17.68 30.63 42.92
CA PRO A 6 18.03 29.62 41.93
C PRO A 6 17.23 29.81 40.62
N GLY A 7 17.96 29.62 39.52
CA GLY A 7 17.42 29.67 38.17
C GLY A 7 16.42 28.52 37.90
N ARG A 8 15.32 28.89 37.25
CA ARG A 8 14.37 27.97 36.68
C ARG A 8 14.92 27.45 35.35
N ALA A 9 15.08 26.14 35.31
CA ALA A 9 15.34 25.37 34.08
C ALA A 9 14.17 25.55 33.12
N GLY A 10 14.52 25.83 31.85
CA GLY A 10 13.54 25.89 30.77
C GLY A 10 13.00 24.49 30.46
N GLU A 11 11.70 24.37 30.42
CA GLU A 11 11.00 23.23 29.91
C GLU A 11 11.03 23.28 28.37
N ASP A 12 11.85 22.44 27.80
CA ASP A 12 11.83 22.16 26.36
C ASP A 12 10.51 21.47 25.98
N HIS A 13 9.63 22.23 25.36
CA HIS A 13 8.45 21.71 24.70
C HIS A 13 8.90 20.97 23.43
N GLN A 14 9.09 19.66 23.56
CA GLN A 14 9.18 18.77 22.41
C GLN A 14 7.79 18.65 21.75
N GLY A 15 7.68 19.21 20.55
CA GLY A 15 6.51 19.06 19.70
C GLY A 15 6.27 17.60 19.28
N PRO A 16 5.01 17.20 19.09
CA PRO A 16 4.65 15.85 18.68
C PRO A 16 4.90 15.65 17.18
N GLY A 17 5.44 14.52 16.81
CA GLY A 17 5.30 14.08 15.44
C GLY A 17 6.55 13.61 14.73
N THR A 18 7.28 12.70 15.34
CA THR A 18 8.17 11.86 14.52
C THR A 18 7.33 10.73 13.92
N THR A 19 6.99 10.87 12.66
CA THR A 19 6.54 9.75 11.83
C THR A 19 7.61 8.68 11.93
N ARG A 20 7.31 7.57 12.59
CA ARG A 20 8.16 6.40 12.58
C ARG A 20 8.11 5.82 11.18
N ASP A 21 9.18 6.01 10.42
CA ASP A 21 9.50 5.19 9.26
C ASP A 21 9.64 3.75 9.75
N VAL A 22 8.63 2.93 9.43
CA VAL A 22 8.73 1.49 9.61
C VAL A 22 9.55 0.98 8.43
N MET A 23 10.87 1.08 8.56
CA MET A 23 11.80 0.46 7.63
C MET A 23 11.70 -1.05 7.80
N GLY A 24 11.11 -1.72 6.81
CA GLY A 24 11.28 -3.14 6.61
C GLY A 24 12.65 -3.40 6.03
N ASP A 25 13.46 -4.16 6.76
CA ASP A 25 14.68 -4.78 6.24
C ASP A 25 14.29 -5.65 5.02
N ALA A 26 15.01 -5.50 3.92
CA ALA A 26 14.80 -6.28 2.71
C ALA A 26 15.02 -7.76 3.03
N MET A 27 13.93 -8.50 3.19
CA MET A 27 13.99 -9.95 3.24
C MET A 27 13.96 -10.49 1.82
N ASP A 28 15.00 -11.23 1.48
CA ASP A 28 15.03 -12.19 0.39
C ASP A 28 13.95 -13.26 0.68
N GLY A 29 12.73 -13.00 0.24
CA GLY A 29 11.55 -13.78 0.50
C GLY A 29 11.06 -14.43 -0.78
N GLY A 30 11.31 -15.74 -0.91
CA GLY A 30 10.76 -16.55 -1.97
C GLY A 30 9.26 -16.29 -2.16
N SER A 31 8.87 -15.90 -3.37
CA SER A 31 7.50 -15.72 -3.81
C SER A 31 6.75 -17.05 -3.73
N GLY A 32 6.10 -17.31 -2.60
CA GLY A 32 5.10 -18.37 -2.49
C GLY A 32 3.79 -17.91 -3.12
N VAL A 33 3.65 -18.04 -4.42
CA VAL A 33 2.34 -17.93 -5.09
C VAL A 33 1.59 -19.21 -4.76
N VAL A 34 0.62 -19.16 -3.85
CA VAL A 34 -0.39 -20.20 -3.70
C VAL A 34 -1.37 -20.07 -4.86
N ASP A 35 -1.09 -20.79 -5.94
CA ASP A 35 -2.05 -21.02 -7.02
C ASP A 35 -3.13 -21.98 -6.48
N ALA A 36 -4.22 -21.41 -5.98
CA ALA A 36 -5.45 -22.18 -5.77
C ALA A 36 -6.03 -22.45 -7.14
N GLY A 37 -5.82 -23.67 -7.66
CA GLY A 37 -6.26 -24.08 -8.98
C GLY A 37 -7.73 -23.75 -9.22
N ASP A 38 -8.01 -23.15 -10.36
CA ASP A 38 -9.36 -22.81 -10.84
C ASP A 38 -10.29 -24.06 -10.97
N ASP A 39 -9.72 -25.28 -10.90
CA ASP A 39 -10.46 -26.53 -11.10
C ASP A 39 -11.28 -26.97 -9.89
N ASP A 40 -10.88 -26.61 -8.65
CA ASP A 40 -11.59 -27.01 -7.43
C ASP A 40 -12.85 -26.18 -7.13
N LEU A 41 -12.98 -25.01 -7.75
CA LEU A 41 -14.17 -24.14 -7.57
C LEU A 41 -15.30 -24.44 -8.54
N GLN A 42 -15.05 -25.21 -9.59
CA GLN A 42 -16.07 -25.61 -10.58
C GLN A 42 -16.88 -26.85 -10.19
N ALA A 43 -16.43 -27.62 -9.18
CA ALA A 43 -17.11 -28.85 -8.75
C ALA A 43 -18.31 -28.63 -7.80
N ALA A 44 -18.44 -27.47 -7.19
CA ALA A 44 -19.64 -27.11 -6.44
C ALA A 44 -20.56 -26.37 -7.38
N GLY A 45 -21.71 -26.97 -7.78
CA GLY A 45 -22.69 -26.44 -8.72
C GLY A 45 -22.94 -24.94 -8.57
N ALA A 46 -22.13 -24.15 -9.25
CA ALA A 46 -22.09 -22.70 -9.09
C ALA A 46 -23.37 -22.11 -9.69
N ALA A 47 -24.28 -21.68 -8.84
CA ALA A 47 -25.22 -20.62 -9.18
C ALA A 47 -24.39 -19.50 -9.83
N SER A 48 -24.81 -19.04 -11.03
CA SER A 48 -24.08 -18.01 -11.78
C SER A 48 -23.76 -16.82 -10.87
N PHE A 49 -22.46 -16.65 -10.58
CA PHE A 49 -21.98 -15.63 -9.67
C PHE A 49 -22.09 -14.27 -10.37
N ASP A 50 -23.00 -13.40 -9.87
CA ASP A 50 -23.14 -12.06 -10.38
C ASP A 50 -22.04 -11.15 -9.79
N ALA A 51 -21.01 -10.88 -10.60
CA ALA A 51 -19.90 -10.02 -10.23
C ALA A 51 -20.32 -8.57 -9.93
N GLY A 52 -21.43 -8.08 -10.52
CA GLY A 52 -22.00 -6.76 -10.25
C GLY A 52 -22.54 -6.68 -8.83
N ARG A 53 -23.39 -7.65 -8.47
CA ARG A 53 -23.96 -7.72 -7.12
C ARG A 53 -22.90 -7.98 -6.05
N PHE A 54 -21.88 -8.76 -6.35
CA PHE A 54 -20.76 -8.96 -5.43
C PHE A 54 -20.01 -7.64 -5.12
N ARG A 55 -19.71 -6.86 -6.16
CA ARG A 55 -19.08 -5.54 -5.96
C ARG A 55 -19.98 -4.58 -5.17
N GLU A 56 -21.28 -4.57 -5.45
CA GLU A 56 -22.24 -3.77 -4.72
C GLU A 56 -22.22 -4.12 -3.22
N VAL A 57 -22.35 -5.39 -2.89
CA VAL A 57 -22.36 -5.87 -1.49
C VAL A 57 -21.03 -5.55 -0.79
N LEU A 58 -19.89 -5.87 -1.43
CA LEU A 58 -18.58 -5.61 -0.84
C LEU A 58 -18.24 -4.11 -0.78
N GLY A 59 -18.83 -3.29 -1.64
CA GLY A 59 -18.69 -1.84 -1.59
C GLY A 59 -19.21 -1.20 -0.29
N HIS A 60 -20.07 -1.89 0.45
CA HIS A 60 -20.52 -1.44 1.78
C HIS A 60 -19.50 -1.73 2.89
N PHE A 61 -18.49 -2.57 2.62
CA PHE A 61 -17.42 -2.82 3.59
C PHE A 61 -16.38 -1.72 3.52
N ALA A 62 -16.40 -0.82 4.50
CA ALA A 62 -15.46 0.29 4.55
C ALA A 62 -14.04 -0.20 4.82
N THR A 63 -13.13 0.10 3.90
CA THR A 63 -11.69 -0.18 4.03
C THR A 63 -10.91 1.08 3.71
N GLY A 64 -9.63 1.11 4.09
CA GLY A 64 -8.69 2.10 3.54
C GLY A 64 -8.45 1.85 2.04
N VAL A 65 -8.03 2.89 1.34
CA VAL A 65 -7.57 2.81 -0.04
C VAL A 65 -6.09 3.11 -0.08
N THR A 66 -5.34 2.32 -0.83
CA THR A 66 -3.90 2.52 -0.99
C THR A 66 -3.52 2.63 -2.46
N ILE A 67 -2.39 3.29 -2.73
CA ILE A 67 -1.68 3.19 -4.00
C ILE A 67 -0.38 2.43 -3.74
N VAL A 68 -0.22 1.31 -4.42
CA VAL A 68 1.01 0.52 -4.40
C VAL A 68 1.89 0.97 -5.56
N THR A 69 3.12 1.34 -5.26
CA THR A 69 4.07 1.89 -6.23
C THR A 69 5.41 1.17 -6.18
N ALA A 70 6.14 1.20 -7.28
CA ALA A 70 7.52 0.73 -7.38
C ALA A 70 8.27 1.49 -8.48
N LEU A 71 9.59 1.31 -8.55
CA LEU A 71 10.43 1.77 -9.65
C LEU A 71 10.90 0.56 -10.47
N GLU A 72 10.44 0.45 -11.70
CA GLU A 72 10.92 -0.54 -12.66
C GLU A 72 11.91 0.12 -13.62
N GLY A 73 13.19 -0.19 -13.50
CA GLY A 73 14.22 0.43 -14.35
C GLY A 73 14.34 1.95 -14.21
N GLY A 74 13.91 2.52 -13.09
CA GLY A 74 13.87 3.96 -12.84
C GLY A 74 12.55 4.64 -13.21
N GLU A 75 11.63 3.93 -13.87
CA GLU A 75 10.32 4.43 -14.23
C GLU A 75 9.27 4.07 -13.15
N PRO A 76 8.48 5.03 -12.67
CA PRO A 76 7.49 4.76 -11.66
C PRO A 76 6.33 3.94 -12.23
N VAL A 77 5.87 2.98 -11.46
CA VAL A 77 4.68 2.17 -11.76
C VAL A 77 3.82 2.09 -10.52
N GLY A 78 2.49 2.07 -10.69
CA GLY A 78 1.58 2.00 -9.57
C GLY A 78 0.16 1.61 -9.95
N PHE A 79 -0.62 1.24 -8.93
CA PHE A 79 -2.05 0.97 -9.06
C PHE A 79 -2.75 1.18 -7.72
N THR A 80 -4.05 1.47 -7.78
CA THR A 80 -4.91 1.57 -6.60
C THR A 80 -5.24 0.17 -6.09
N CYS A 81 -5.02 -0.05 -4.80
CA CYS A 81 -5.29 -1.31 -4.12
C CYS A 81 -6.09 -1.07 -2.84
N GLN A 82 -7.30 -1.63 -2.78
CA GLN A 82 -8.13 -1.63 -1.57
C GLN A 82 -7.84 -2.87 -0.70
N ALA A 83 -7.50 -4.00 -1.33
CA ALA A 83 -7.20 -5.25 -0.67
C ALA A 83 -5.78 -5.24 -0.09
N PHE A 84 -5.60 -4.53 1.01
CA PHE A 84 -4.35 -4.39 1.77
C PHE A 84 -4.61 -4.65 3.26
N THR A 85 -3.77 -5.48 3.88
CA THR A 85 -3.83 -5.72 5.32
C THR A 85 -2.47 -6.15 5.87
N SER A 86 -2.28 -5.94 7.18
CA SER A 86 -1.18 -6.59 7.91
C SER A 86 -1.45 -8.08 7.99
N LEU A 87 -0.45 -8.90 7.67
CA LEU A 87 -0.51 -10.35 7.73
C LEU A 87 0.20 -10.89 8.98
N SER A 88 1.37 -10.36 9.33
CA SER A 88 2.17 -10.79 10.47
C SER A 88 3.03 -9.66 11.00
N LEU A 89 3.33 -9.70 12.30
CA LEU A 89 4.27 -8.78 12.94
C LEU A 89 5.67 -9.38 13.08
N ASP A 90 5.76 -10.71 13.15
CA ASP A 90 7.03 -11.43 13.24
C ASP A 90 6.96 -12.75 12.43
N PRO A 91 7.65 -12.84 11.30
CA PRO A 91 8.26 -11.71 10.58
C PRO A 91 7.22 -10.67 10.12
N PRO A 92 7.60 -9.39 9.91
CA PRO A 92 6.67 -8.36 9.46
C PRO A 92 6.26 -8.62 8.01
N MET A 93 4.97 -8.85 7.80
CA MET A 93 4.41 -9.14 6.49
C MET A 93 3.11 -8.38 6.25
N VAL A 94 2.86 -8.05 4.99
CA VAL A 94 1.59 -7.50 4.51
C VAL A 94 1.02 -8.38 3.43
N ALA A 95 -0.31 -8.41 3.31
CA ALA A 95 -1.00 -9.06 2.21
C ALA A 95 -1.59 -8.02 1.26
N LEU A 96 -1.41 -8.28 -0.02
CA LEU A 96 -2.00 -7.54 -1.13
C LEU A 96 -2.74 -8.51 -2.03
N ALA A 97 -3.90 -8.11 -2.56
CA ALA A 97 -4.63 -8.92 -3.55
C ALA A 97 -4.84 -8.11 -4.84
N PRO A 98 -3.82 -8.01 -5.70
CA PRO A 98 -3.97 -7.40 -7.02
C PRO A 98 -4.88 -8.26 -7.91
N GLY A 99 -5.72 -7.59 -8.73
CA GLY A 99 -6.54 -8.31 -9.71
C GLY A 99 -5.71 -9.07 -10.73
N LYS A 100 -6.16 -10.25 -11.17
CA LYS A 100 -5.48 -11.08 -12.19
C LYS A 100 -5.24 -10.31 -13.52
N SER A 101 -6.08 -9.33 -13.83
CA SER A 101 -5.96 -8.46 -15.01
C SER A 101 -5.06 -7.24 -14.82
N SER A 102 -4.40 -7.10 -13.68
CA SER A 102 -3.53 -5.95 -13.39
C SER A 102 -2.32 -5.95 -14.32
N THR A 103 -2.16 -4.85 -15.07
CA THR A 103 -0.98 -4.62 -15.91
C THR A 103 0.20 -4.04 -15.14
N SER A 104 -0.07 -3.43 -13.98
CA SER A 104 0.96 -2.82 -13.12
C SER A 104 1.61 -3.84 -12.18
N TRP A 105 0.84 -4.82 -11.70
CA TRP A 105 1.36 -5.76 -10.70
C TRP A 105 2.57 -6.59 -11.16
N PRO A 106 2.60 -7.17 -12.38
CA PRO A 106 3.79 -7.91 -12.85
C PRO A 106 5.06 -7.05 -12.85
N ARG A 107 4.93 -5.77 -13.18
CA ARG A 107 6.03 -4.80 -13.18
C ARG A 107 6.52 -4.50 -11.76
N ILE A 108 5.60 -4.31 -10.81
CA ILE A 108 5.91 -4.10 -9.39
C ILE A 108 6.60 -5.34 -8.80
N ALA A 109 6.09 -6.54 -9.10
CA ALA A 109 6.70 -7.78 -8.66
C ALA A 109 8.11 -7.97 -9.22
N ALA A 110 8.35 -7.59 -10.48
CA ALA A 110 9.67 -7.65 -11.10
C ALA A 110 10.65 -6.63 -10.51
N ALA A 111 10.17 -5.49 -10.00
CA ALA A 111 10.99 -4.48 -9.33
C ALA A 111 11.60 -4.99 -8.00
N GLY A 112 10.99 -6.00 -7.37
CA GLY A 112 11.49 -6.64 -6.15
C GLY A 112 11.26 -5.81 -4.86
N ALA A 113 10.87 -4.55 -4.97
CA ALA A 113 10.52 -3.68 -3.85
C ALA A 113 9.31 -2.83 -4.21
N PHE A 114 8.47 -2.53 -3.23
CA PHE A 114 7.31 -1.65 -3.43
C PHE A 114 7.07 -0.76 -2.21
N CYS A 115 6.31 0.31 -2.45
CA CYS A 115 5.82 1.20 -1.41
C CYS A 115 4.29 1.15 -1.37
N VAL A 116 3.71 1.27 -0.18
CA VAL A 116 2.26 1.35 0.02
C VAL A 116 1.93 2.74 0.56
N ASN A 117 1.21 3.52 -0.25
CA ASN A 117 0.79 4.88 0.09
C ASN A 117 -0.68 4.83 0.53
N ILE A 118 -0.93 5.04 1.80
CA ILE A 118 -2.29 5.08 2.36
C ILE A 118 -2.88 6.45 2.02
N LEU A 119 -4.03 6.48 1.34
CA LEU A 119 -4.65 7.71 0.88
C LEU A 119 -5.48 8.37 1.98
N ALA A 120 -5.43 9.70 2.00
CA ALA A 120 -6.32 10.53 2.78
C ALA A 120 -7.65 10.77 2.04
N GLU A 121 -8.65 11.31 2.76
CA GLU A 121 -10.00 11.55 2.23
C GLU A 121 -10.02 12.49 1.02
N ASP A 122 -9.15 13.49 1.00
CA ASP A 122 -9.01 14.48 -0.08
C ASP A 122 -8.26 13.97 -1.31
N GLN A 123 -7.78 12.72 -1.31
CA GLN A 123 -7.02 12.09 -2.38
C GLN A 123 -7.86 11.14 -3.28
N GLU A 124 -9.18 11.32 -3.31
CA GLU A 124 -10.07 10.49 -4.13
C GLU A 124 -9.74 10.55 -5.63
N ALA A 125 -9.42 11.73 -6.16
CA ALA A 125 -9.03 11.90 -7.56
C ALA A 125 -7.80 11.06 -7.88
N LEU A 126 -6.77 11.11 -7.04
CA LEU A 126 -5.56 10.32 -7.18
C LEU A 126 -5.85 8.81 -7.17
N SER A 127 -6.74 8.37 -6.28
CA SER A 127 -7.20 6.98 -6.23
C SER A 127 -7.81 6.52 -7.56
N ARG A 128 -8.65 7.35 -8.18
CA ARG A 128 -9.30 7.06 -9.46
C ARG A 128 -8.31 6.99 -10.61
N ASP A 129 -7.37 7.92 -10.66
CA ASP A 129 -6.34 7.97 -11.72
C ASP A 129 -5.47 6.72 -11.70
N PHE A 130 -5.09 6.24 -10.51
CA PHE A 130 -4.30 5.03 -10.37
C PHE A 130 -5.10 3.73 -10.53
N ALA A 131 -6.43 3.78 -10.49
CA ALA A 131 -7.31 2.63 -10.75
C ALA A 131 -7.45 2.30 -12.25
N VAL A 132 -7.18 3.27 -13.14
CA VAL A 132 -7.28 3.06 -14.60
C VAL A 132 -6.11 2.18 -15.07
N SER A 133 -6.40 1.19 -15.93
CA SER A 133 -5.37 0.34 -16.53
C SER A 133 -4.65 1.08 -17.67
N GLY A 134 -3.31 0.99 -17.69
CA GLY A 134 -2.49 1.63 -18.72
C GLY A 134 -2.28 3.13 -18.46
N GLY A 135 -1.61 3.80 -19.42
CA GLY A 135 -1.35 5.25 -19.38
C GLY A 135 -0.30 5.69 -18.35
N ASP A 136 0.08 6.96 -18.48
CA ASP A 136 0.95 7.63 -17.50
C ASP A 136 0.10 8.13 -16.33
N LYS A 137 0.22 7.49 -15.20
CA LYS A 137 -0.51 7.82 -13.97
C LYS A 137 0.22 8.82 -13.09
N PHE A 138 1.48 9.12 -13.42
CA PHE A 138 2.34 9.98 -12.61
C PHE A 138 2.46 11.41 -13.13
N THR A 139 1.96 11.69 -14.34
CA THR A 139 1.92 13.06 -14.86
C THR A 139 1.15 13.98 -13.93
N GLY A 140 1.79 15.05 -13.48
CA GLY A 140 1.22 16.00 -12.54
C GLY A 140 1.20 15.55 -11.06
N VAL A 141 1.68 14.35 -10.76
CA VAL A 141 1.78 13.84 -9.39
C VAL A 141 3.18 14.09 -8.84
N GLY A 142 3.25 14.81 -7.71
CA GLY A 142 4.51 14.95 -6.98
C GLY A 142 4.87 13.63 -6.29
N TRP A 143 5.98 13.01 -6.68
CA TRP A 143 6.46 11.77 -6.08
C TRP A 143 7.97 11.80 -5.84
N ARG A 144 8.45 10.89 -5.04
CA ARG A 144 9.88 10.67 -4.78
C ARG A 144 10.13 9.19 -4.53
N PRO A 145 11.31 8.67 -4.88
CA PRO A 145 11.69 7.31 -4.50
C PRO A 145 11.66 7.11 -2.99
N ALA A 146 11.21 5.94 -2.55
CA ALA A 146 11.35 5.52 -1.17
C ALA A 146 12.81 5.11 -0.87
N THR A 147 13.16 5.03 0.42
CA THR A 147 14.53 4.68 0.85
C THR A 147 14.95 3.27 0.48
N ASN A 148 13.98 2.37 0.26
CA ASN A 148 14.20 1.00 -0.21
C ASN A 148 14.31 0.88 -1.74
N GLY A 149 14.31 1.99 -2.47
CA GLY A 149 14.41 2.01 -3.94
C GLY A 149 13.07 1.81 -4.67
N ALA A 150 11.94 1.82 -3.94
CA ALA A 150 10.61 1.72 -4.54
C ALA A 150 10.06 3.08 -4.95
#